data_5bc838c0ae935c18e05689701908017b
#
_entry.id   5bc838c0ae935c18e05689701908017b
#
_cell.length_a   1.000
_cell.length_b   1.000
_cell.length_c   1.000
_cell.angle_alpha   90.00
_cell.angle_beta   90.00
_cell.angle_gamma   90.00
#
_symmetry.space_group_name_H-M   'P 1'
#
loop_
_entity.id
_entity.type
_entity.pdbx_description
1 polymer ?
#
loop_
_entity_poly.entity_id
_entity_poly.type
_entity_poly.pdbx_seq_one_letter_code
_entity_poly.pdbx_strand_id
1 'polypeptide(L)'
;MLFRSAYDAALSRSFVEDRCSRDPYCTDPGRDLLGHGTAVAGIIAAALDGHGIGGAAPGADLVSLKAGDASGYFSADAVSRAIRYGADAGLDVLVMSFTVDPWFRYCDNAPGDTDEERARQREDRAKVESALQYASDRGVVMVAAAGNESYDLDGGTTDGYSAGHARSRGRSVDGSCVTLPAQSEHVITVGSLDASGVRADYSNVGVAIDIAAPGGEPVWYDQGNAPHGLDSAILTTVPAELLRDFGMLADDGTPLAPGVQSDCSEGVDLCRYYWYESGTSYAAPQVAAAAAILLVRGVPPSRVGRELTALASPVQCPAENAKLPCATTSTGTNTWYGHGALRLPRG
;
A
#
# COMPACT_ATOMS: atom_id res chain seq x y z
N MET A 1 -4.62 18.51 -9.57
CA MET A 1 -4.37 18.05 -8.19
C MET A 1 -5.74 17.83 -7.53
N LEU A 2 -6.15 16.58 -7.38
CA LEU A 2 -7.50 16.18 -6.89
C LEU A 2 -7.72 16.42 -5.39
N PHE A 3 -6.66 16.77 -4.64
CA PHE A 3 -6.68 16.90 -3.17
C PHE A 3 -6.44 18.34 -2.70
N ARG A 4 -6.88 19.37 -3.44
CA ARG A 4 -6.59 20.78 -3.13
C ARG A 4 -6.98 21.22 -1.70
N SER A 5 -7.96 20.56 -1.10
CA SER A 5 -8.45 20.86 0.26
C SER A 5 -7.86 19.97 1.35
N ALA A 6 -7.26 18.82 1.00
CA ALA A 6 -6.75 17.83 1.94
C ALA A 6 -5.21 17.68 1.90
N TYR A 7 -4.52 18.17 0.85
CA TYR A 7 -3.08 18.01 0.71
C TYR A 7 -2.32 19.12 1.44
N ASP A 8 -1.59 18.76 2.48
CA ASP A 8 -0.69 19.66 3.21
C ASP A 8 0.69 19.71 2.55
N ALA A 9 0.89 20.70 1.68
CA ALA A 9 2.17 20.93 1.02
C ALA A 9 3.26 21.40 1.99
N ALA A 10 2.90 22.01 3.12
CA ALA A 10 3.88 22.55 4.07
C ALA A 10 4.56 21.44 4.87
N LEU A 11 3.84 20.38 5.19
CA LEU A 11 4.37 19.19 5.85
C LEU A 11 4.91 18.13 4.88
N SER A 12 4.52 18.18 3.59
CA SER A 12 4.98 17.20 2.61
C SER A 12 6.48 17.31 2.33
N ARG A 13 7.18 16.16 2.23
CA ARG A 13 8.64 16.09 2.05
C ARG A 13 9.03 14.94 1.13
N SER A 14 10.16 15.11 0.44
CA SER A 14 10.84 14.06 -0.31
C SER A 14 12.10 13.62 0.43
N PHE A 15 12.31 12.31 0.45
CA PHE A 15 13.45 11.64 1.06
C PHE A 15 14.30 10.90 0.03
N VAL A 16 13.95 11.03 -1.25
CA VAL A 16 14.70 10.44 -2.36
C VAL A 16 15.69 11.42 -2.94
N GLU A 17 16.85 10.92 -3.34
CA GLU A 17 17.93 11.67 -3.99
C GLU A 17 17.97 11.32 -5.48
N ASP A 18 16.86 11.57 -6.16
CA ASP A 18 16.73 11.22 -7.58
C ASP A 18 17.48 12.23 -8.47
N ARG A 19 18.16 11.70 -9.48
CA ARG A 19 18.80 12.53 -10.51
C ARG A 19 17.83 12.86 -11.64
N CYS A 20 16.69 13.38 -11.36
CA CYS A 20 15.64 13.85 -12.25
C CYS A 20 16.03 13.99 -13.72
N SER A 21 16.38 12.87 -14.37
CA SER A 21 16.92 12.90 -15.74
C SER A 21 15.85 13.21 -16.80
N ARG A 22 14.58 12.97 -16.47
CA ARG A 22 13.44 13.17 -17.39
C ARG A 22 12.46 14.22 -16.89
N ASP A 23 12.29 14.37 -15.59
CA ASP A 23 11.41 15.36 -14.98
C ASP A 23 12.18 16.11 -13.89
N PRO A 24 12.47 17.44 -14.06
CA PRO A 24 13.21 18.21 -13.09
C PRO A 24 12.51 18.32 -11.73
N TYR A 25 11.25 17.95 -11.64
CA TYR A 25 10.45 17.95 -10.41
C TYR A 25 10.27 16.55 -9.81
N CYS A 26 11.05 15.55 -10.21
CA CYS A 26 10.89 14.18 -9.75
C CYS A 26 11.05 14.02 -8.23
N THR A 27 11.73 14.95 -7.56
CA THR A 27 11.87 15.00 -6.11
C THR A 27 10.80 15.85 -5.40
N ASP A 28 9.90 16.50 -6.14
CA ASP A 28 8.77 17.21 -5.52
C ASP A 28 7.84 16.19 -4.85
N PRO A 29 7.53 16.34 -3.54
CA PRO A 29 6.63 15.42 -2.83
C PRO A 29 5.20 15.43 -3.37
N GLY A 30 4.78 16.51 -4.04
CA GLY A 30 3.49 16.62 -4.72
C GLY A 30 3.45 16.04 -6.13
N ARG A 31 4.60 15.62 -6.67
CA ARG A 31 4.73 15.05 -8.01
C ARG A 31 4.73 13.54 -7.96
N ASP A 32 3.71 12.92 -8.53
CA ASP A 32 3.58 11.47 -8.60
C ASP A 32 3.79 11.00 -10.05
N LEU A 33 4.92 10.35 -10.31
CA LEU A 33 5.31 9.87 -11.64
C LEU A 33 4.80 8.46 -11.94
N LEU A 34 4.37 7.73 -10.92
CA LEU A 34 3.91 6.34 -11.04
C LEU A 34 2.41 6.18 -10.84
N GLY A 35 1.73 7.20 -10.28
CA GLY A 35 0.31 7.19 -10.01
C GLY A 35 -0.11 6.46 -8.74
N HIS A 36 0.77 5.59 -8.21
CA HIS A 36 0.46 4.73 -7.07
C HIS A 36 0.15 5.53 -5.79
N GLY A 37 0.94 6.55 -5.48
CA GLY A 37 0.70 7.42 -4.32
C GLY A 37 -0.62 8.20 -4.43
N THR A 38 -0.94 8.68 -5.63
CA THR A 38 -2.21 9.36 -5.92
C THR A 38 -3.40 8.41 -5.75
N ALA A 39 -3.28 7.17 -6.22
CA ALA A 39 -4.30 6.16 -6.07
C ALA A 39 -4.56 5.82 -4.59
N VAL A 40 -3.50 5.59 -3.81
CA VAL A 40 -3.58 5.35 -2.35
C VAL A 40 -4.23 6.53 -1.63
N ALA A 41 -3.81 7.76 -1.95
CA ALA A 41 -4.37 8.98 -1.38
C ALA A 41 -5.86 9.16 -1.70
N GLY A 42 -6.29 8.80 -2.91
CA GLY A 42 -7.69 8.84 -3.34
C GLY A 42 -8.60 7.94 -2.53
N ILE A 43 -8.14 6.74 -2.22
CA ILE A 43 -8.89 5.79 -1.38
C ILE A 43 -9.05 6.35 0.05
N ILE A 44 -8.05 7.05 0.58
CA ILE A 44 -8.13 7.65 1.91
C ILE A 44 -9.08 8.85 1.92
N ALA A 45 -8.78 9.87 1.08
CA ALA A 45 -9.34 11.20 1.28
C ALA A 45 -9.77 11.92 -0.02
N ALA A 46 -10.17 11.20 -1.08
CA ALA A 46 -10.83 11.87 -2.20
C ALA A 46 -12.04 12.65 -1.67
N ALA A 47 -12.22 13.88 -2.15
CA ALA A 47 -13.23 14.78 -1.63
C ALA A 47 -14.65 14.23 -1.85
N LEU A 48 -15.51 14.41 -0.84
CA LEU A 48 -16.93 14.08 -0.94
C LEU A 48 -17.69 15.35 -1.35
N ASP A 49 -17.46 15.82 -2.57
CA ASP A 49 -17.98 17.08 -3.11
C ASP A 49 -19.06 16.91 -4.20
N GLY A 50 -19.49 15.67 -4.41
CA GLY A 50 -20.51 15.32 -5.42
C GLY A 50 -19.91 15.00 -6.79
N HIS A 51 -18.58 14.95 -6.90
CA HIS A 51 -17.86 14.65 -8.14
C HIS A 51 -17.02 13.38 -7.99
N GLY A 52 -17.08 12.48 -9.00
CA GLY A 52 -16.25 11.28 -9.08
C GLY A 52 -16.41 10.35 -7.88
N ILE A 53 -15.30 10.01 -7.20
CA ILE A 53 -15.29 9.11 -6.06
C ILE A 53 -15.06 9.86 -4.74
N GLY A 54 -15.56 9.31 -3.63
CA GLY A 54 -15.23 9.76 -2.27
C GLY A 54 -14.26 8.81 -1.58
N GLY A 55 -13.29 9.34 -0.87
CA GLY A 55 -12.39 8.57 0.00
C GLY A 55 -13.12 8.04 1.25
N ALA A 56 -12.51 7.06 1.93
CA ALA A 56 -13.07 6.47 3.14
C ALA A 56 -13.02 7.43 4.36
N ALA A 57 -12.11 8.42 4.35
CA ALA A 57 -11.98 9.49 5.34
C ALA A 57 -11.79 10.85 4.62
N PRO A 58 -12.82 11.39 3.95
CA PRO A 58 -12.70 12.54 3.05
C PRO A 58 -12.36 13.87 3.78
N GLY A 59 -12.42 13.88 5.12
CA GLY A 59 -12.00 15.01 5.95
C GLY A 59 -10.57 14.89 6.52
N ALA A 60 -9.81 13.86 6.16
CA ALA A 60 -8.42 13.72 6.61
C ALA A 60 -7.48 14.60 5.79
N ASP A 61 -6.53 15.25 6.46
CA ASP A 61 -5.42 15.93 5.81
C ASP A 61 -4.40 14.92 5.31
N LEU A 62 -3.88 15.14 4.10
CA LEU A 62 -2.90 14.27 3.45
C LEU A 62 -1.52 14.91 3.41
N VAL A 63 -0.54 14.21 3.92
CA VAL A 63 0.88 14.59 3.84
C VAL A 63 1.62 13.54 2.99
N SER A 64 2.26 14.00 1.92
CA SER A 64 3.08 13.13 1.07
C SER A 64 4.50 13.03 1.63
N LEU A 65 4.88 11.82 2.02
CA LEU A 65 6.25 11.47 2.40
C LEU A 65 6.86 10.63 1.28
N LYS A 66 7.46 11.29 0.29
CA LYS A 66 8.00 10.62 -0.90
C LYS A 66 9.27 9.85 -0.53
N ALA A 67 9.12 8.54 -0.33
CA ALA A 67 10.20 7.61 0.01
C ALA A 67 10.59 6.68 -1.15
N GLY A 68 9.77 6.59 -2.20
CA GLY A 68 10.06 5.86 -3.44
C GLY A 68 10.61 6.79 -4.52
N ASP A 69 11.63 6.34 -5.23
CA ASP A 69 12.18 7.06 -6.38
C ASP A 69 11.31 6.90 -7.64
N ALA A 70 11.73 7.52 -8.76
CA ALA A 70 11.01 7.49 -10.02
C ALA A 70 10.94 6.09 -10.68
N SER A 71 11.70 5.12 -10.18
CA SER A 71 11.64 3.71 -10.61
C SER A 71 10.75 2.85 -9.72
N GLY A 72 10.20 3.41 -8.64
CA GLY A 72 9.44 2.69 -7.62
C GLY A 72 10.33 1.95 -6.61
N TYR A 73 11.59 2.37 -6.44
CA TYR A 73 12.54 1.78 -5.50
C TYR A 73 12.45 2.50 -4.14
N PHE A 74 12.21 1.74 -3.07
CA PHE A 74 12.07 2.22 -1.70
C PHE A 74 13.27 1.81 -0.84
N SER A 75 14.33 2.62 -0.82
CA SER A 75 15.51 2.30 -0.02
C SER A 75 15.22 2.35 1.48
N ALA A 76 15.89 1.48 2.26
CA ALA A 76 15.77 1.45 3.73
C ALA A 76 16.10 2.82 4.36
N ASP A 77 17.02 3.57 3.76
CA ASP A 77 17.39 4.91 4.24
C ASP A 77 16.27 5.93 4.02
N ALA A 78 15.73 6.03 2.81
CA ALA A 78 14.62 6.95 2.49
C ALA A 78 13.38 6.64 3.32
N VAL A 79 13.02 5.35 3.43
CA VAL A 79 11.89 4.88 4.23
C VAL A 79 12.06 5.23 5.70
N SER A 80 13.23 4.94 6.29
CA SER A 80 13.49 5.23 7.70
C SER A 80 13.46 6.71 8.02
N ARG A 81 13.99 7.56 7.13
CA ARG A 81 13.92 9.02 7.27
C ARG A 81 12.49 9.54 7.15
N ALA A 82 11.70 8.99 6.21
CA ALA A 82 10.30 9.36 6.03
C ALA A 82 9.46 9.02 7.26
N ILE A 83 9.61 7.81 7.81
CA ILE A 83 8.90 7.37 9.02
C ILE A 83 9.23 8.26 10.22
N ARG A 84 10.52 8.54 10.47
CA ARG A 84 10.94 9.41 11.57
C ARG A 84 10.41 10.83 11.41
N TYR A 85 10.50 11.39 10.20
CA TYR A 85 9.95 12.71 9.92
C TYR A 85 8.43 12.75 10.16
N GLY A 86 7.67 11.75 9.72
CA GLY A 86 6.24 11.68 9.96
C GLY A 86 5.89 11.72 11.45
N ALA A 87 6.67 11.00 12.26
CA ALA A 87 6.52 11.02 13.72
C ALA A 87 6.89 12.39 14.35
N ASP A 88 7.97 13.01 13.88
CA ASP A 88 8.39 14.33 14.35
C ASP A 88 7.46 15.47 13.91
N ALA A 89 6.83 15.31 12.75
CA ALA A 89 5.82 16.23 12.22
C ALA A 89 4.44 16.06 12.91
N GLY A 90 4.28 15.05 13.77
CA GLY A 90 3.04 14.79 14.49
C GLY A 90 1.95 14.20 13.63
N LEU A 91 2.28 13.39 12.62
CA LEU A 91 1.28 12.68 11.83
C LEU A 91 0.62 11.57 12.65
N ASP A 92 -0.70 11.48 12.55
CA ASP A 92 -1.48 10.50 13.32
C ASP A 92 -1.39 9.08 12.73
N VAL A 93 -1.37 8.97 11.40
CA VAL A 93 -1.38 7.69 10.67
C VAL A 93 -0.35 7.73 9.55
N LEU A 94 0.43 6.65 9.41
CA LEU A 94 1.30 6.40 8.26
C LEU A 94 0.79 5.17 7.50
N VAL A 95 0.59 5.29 6.19
CA VAL A 95 0.28 4.16 5.31
C VAL A 95 1.48 3.84 4.42
N MET A 96 1.88 2.58 4.39
CA MET A 96 3.04 2.08 3.68
C MET A 96 2.62 0.95 2.73
N SER A 97 2.22 1.33 1.52
CA SER A 97 1.76 0.40 0.49
C SER A 97 2.90 -0.03 -0.43
N PHE A 98 4.02 -0.46 0.14
CA PHE A 98 5.24 -0.86 -0.58
C PHE A 98 6.03 -1.88 0.25
N THR A 99 7.03 -2.50 -0.37
CA THR A 99 8.09 -3.26 0.31
C THR A 99 9.39 -2.46 0.29
N VAL A 100 10.24 -2.67 1.31
CA VAL A 100 11.55 -2.00 1.38
C VAL A 100 12.55 -2.75 0.52
N ASP A 101 13.22 -2.03 -0.37
CA ASP A 101 14.24 -2.55 -1.27
C ASP A 101 15.65 -2.54 -0.63
N PRO A 102 16.61 -3.31 -1.16
CA PRO A 102 16.54 -4.16 -2.37
C PRO A 102 16.04 -5.59 -2.12
N TRP A 103 15.69 -5.94 -0.90
CA TRP A 103 15.31 -7.30 -0.53
C TRP A 103 13.79 -7.39 -0.35
N PHE A 104 13.16 -8.28 -1.10
CA PHE A 104 11.75 -8.59 -0.84
C PHE A 104 11.60 -9.33 0.51
N ARG A 105 12.54 -10.25 0.79
CA ARG A 105 12.65 -10.96 2.07
C ARG A 105 14.04 -10.72 2.68
N TYR A 106 14.08 -10.06 3.82
CA TYR A 106 15.28 -9.81 4.60
C TYR A 106 15.64 -11.04 5.43
N CYS A 107 16.79 -11.63 5.17
CA CYS A 107 17.24 -12.88 5.78
C CYS A 107 18.58 -12.72 6.49
N ASP A 108 18.74 -13.41 7.60
CA ASP A 108 20.04 -13.47 8.27
C ASP A 108 20.98 -14.50 7.61
N ASN A 109 20.41 -15.58 7.05
CA ASN A 109 21.18 -16.76 6.61
C ASN A 109 20.64 -17.39 5.31
N ALA A 110 20.09 -16.61 4.37
CA ALA A 110 19.62 -17.21 3.12
C ALA A 110 20.78 -17.90 2.37
N PRO A 111 20.57 -19.13 1.86
CA PRO A 111 21.55 -19.80 1.04
C PRO A 111 21.89 -18.99 -0.21
N GLY A 112 23.18 -18.82 -0.48
CA GLY A 112 23.68 -18.08 -1.65
C GLY A 112 23.92 -16.59 -1.42
N ASP A 113 23.49 -16.02 -0.29
CA ASP A 113 23.85 -14.66 0.08
C ASP A 113 25.34 -14.63 0.55
N THR A 114 26.07 -13.59 0.14
CA THR A 114 27.42 -13.33 0.66
C THR A 114 27.37 -12.77 2.08
N ASP A 115 28.52 -12.74 2.76
CA ASP A 115 28.59 -12.15 4.11
C ASP A 115 28.30 -10.64 4.09
N GLU A 116 28.69 -9.94 3.03
CA GLU A 116 28.39 -8.53 2.82
C GLU A 116 26.88 -8.31 2.64
N GLU A 117 26.23 -9.17 1.86
CA GLU A 117 24.77 -9.09 1.63
C GLU A 117 24.00 -9.37 2.92
N ARG A 118 24.40 -10.36 3.69
CA ARG A 118 23.81 -10.63 5.02
C ARG A 118 24.02 -9.47 5.98
N ALA A 119 25.23 -8.86 5.99
CA ALA A 119 25.49 -7.70 6.82
C ALA A 119 24.60 -6.52 6.44
N ARG A 120 24.44 -6.24 5.14
CA ARG A 120 23.59 -5.19 4.63
C ARG A 120 22.11 -5.42 4.95
N GLN A 121 21.61 -6.64 4.78
CA GLN A 121 20.23 -6.98 5.16
C GLN A 121 19.96 -6.71 6.65
N ARG A 122 20.89 -7.10 7.53
CA ARG A 122 20.77 -6.82 8.98
C ARG A 122 20.78 -5.32 9.27
N GLU A 123 21.65 -4.55 8.60
CA GLU A 123 21.72 -3.09 8.77
C GLU A 123 20.43 -2.42 8.31
N ASP A 124 19.97 -2.73 7.10
CA ASP A 124 18.76 -2.14 6.52
C ASP A 124 17.51 -2.50 7.35
N ARG A 125 17.39 -3.77 7.77
CA ARG A 125 16.34 -4.22 8.68
C ARG A 125 16.35 -3.46 10.00
N ALA A 126 17.50 -3.38 10.66
CA ALA A 126 17.63 -2.68 11.95
C ALA A 126 17.29 -1.19 11.82
N LYS A 127 17.65 -0.56 10.69
CA LYS A 127 17.35 0.84 10.40
C LYS A 127 15.86 1.08 10.28
N VAL A 128 15.15 0.25 9.52
CA VAL A 128 13.69 0.36 9.32
C VAL A 128 12.95 0.06 10.62
N GLU A 129 13.27 -1.05 11.29
CA GLU A 129 12.63 -1.42 12.57
C GLU A 129 12.82 -0.34 13.65
N SER A 130 14.01 0.25 13.74
CA SER A 130 14.27 1.36 14.66
C SER A 130 13.45 2.61 14.33
N ALA A 131 13.13 2.86 13.06
CA ALA A 131 12.27 3.97 12.68
C ALA A 131 10.80 3.69 12.98
N LEU A 132 10.34 2.45 12.76
CA LEU A 132 8.98 2.01 13.10
C LEU A 132 8.74 2.06 14.61
N GLN A 133 9.69 1.55 15.41
CA GLN A 133 9.62 1.66 16.87
C GLN A 133 9.56 3.13 17.31
N TYR A 134 10.40 3.99 16.74
CA TYR A 134 10.43 5.42 17.05
C TYR A 134 9.08 6.10 16.80
N ALA A 135 8.41 5.77 15.70
CA ALA A 135 7.09 6.31 15.37
C ALA A 135 6.00 5.74 16.29
N SER A 136 6.06 4.43 16.57
CA SER A 136 5.15 3.76 17.52
C SER A 136 5.22 4.37 18.92
N ASP A 137 6.42 4.64 19.43
CA ASP A 137 6.65 5.28 20.74
C ASP A 137 6.06 6.70 20.81
N ARG A 138 5.84 7.34 19.65
CA ARG A 138 5.19 8.66 19.53
C ARG A 138 3.71 8.60 19.25
N GLY A 139 3.13 7.40 19.24
CA GLY A 139 1.71 7.20 19.05
C GLY A 139 1.25 7.28 17.60
N VAL A 140 2.15 7.16 16.62
CA VAL A 140 1.77 7.07 15.21
C VAL A 140 1.19 5.70 14.93
N VAL A 141 -0.01 5.63 14.36
CA VAL A 141 -0.60 4.38 13.88
C VAL A 141 -0.04 4.08 12.49
N MET A 142 0.57 2.92 12.33
CA MET A 142 1.22 2.52 11.09
C MET A 142 0.49 1.35 10.44
N VAL A 143 0.20 1.46 9.15
CA VAL A 143 -0.52 0.46 8.36
C VAL A 143 0.33 0.07 7.16
N ALA A 144 0.48 -1.23 6.92
CA ALA A 144 1.28 -1.75 5.81
C ALA A 144 0.50 -2.73 4.93
N ALA A 145 0.76 -2.70 3.63
CA ALA A 145 0.28 -3.71 2.69
C ALA A 145 1.04 -5.03 2.87
N ALA A 146 0.33 -6.17 2.79
CA ALA A 146 0.94 -7.49 2.97
C ALA A 146 1.85 -7.93 1.82
N GLY A 147 1.66 -7.35 0.63
CA GLY A 147 2.34 -7.72 -0.62
C GLY A 147 1.48 -8.58 -1.56
N ASN A 148 1.91 -8.70 -2.82
CA ASN A 148 1.09 -9.20 -3.94
C ASN A 148 1.71 -10.40 -4.66
N GLU A 149 2.55 -11.19 -4.00
CA GLU A 149 3.35 -12.25 -4.62
C GLU A 149 2.76 -13.65 -4.42
N SER A 150 1.59 -13.75 -3.78
CA SER A 150 1.00 -15.03 -3.38
C SER A 150 1.97 -15.85 -2.50
N TYR A 151 2.66 -15.21 -1.58
CA TYR A 151 3.58 -15.87 -0.67
C TYR A 151 2.95 -16.18 0.69
N ASP A 152 3.34 -17.32 1.24
CA ASP A 152 3.25 -17.57 2.68
C ASP A 152 4.45 -16.90 3.35
N LEU A 153 4.18 -15.81 4.08
CA LEU A 153 5.22 -15.03 4.76
C LEU A 153 5.91 -15.81 5.89
N ASP A 154 5.27 -16.87 6.40
CA ASP A 154 5.82 -17.75 7.42
C ASP A 154 6.54 -18.97 6.83
N GLY A 155 6.40 -19.17 5.52
CA GLY A 155 6.96 -20.29 4.79
C GLY A 155 8.26 -20.01 4.07
N GLY A 156 8.84 -21.07 3.53
CA GLY A 156 9.95 -20.98 2.58
C GLY A 156 9.45 -20.79 1.15
N THR A 157 10.20 -20.04 0.36
CA THR A 157 9.90 -19.80 -1.05
C THR A 157 11.16 -19.47 -1.84
N THR A 158 10.99 -19.24 -3.15
CA THR A 158 12.02 -18.64 -3.99
C THR A 158 11.70 -17.16 -4.14
N ASP A 159 12.57 -16.31 -3.58
CA ASP A 159 12.47 -14.87 -3.72
C ASP A 159 12.99 -14.46 -5.11
N GLY A 160 12.07 -14.13 -6.00
CA GLY A 160 12.35 -13.63 -7.36
C GLY A 160 12.17 -12.13 -7.50
N TYR A 161 11.76 -11.44 -6.43
CA TYR A 161 11.36 -10.03 -6.48
C TYR A 161 12.39 -9.06 -5.92
N SER A 162 13.43 -9.56 -5.22
CA SER A 162 14.49 -8.69 -4.69
C SER A 162 15.18 -7.89 -5.79
N ALA A 163 15.05 -6.56 -5.73
CA ALA A 163 15.52 -5.66 -6.76
C ALA A 163 17.06 -5.60 -6.82
N GLY A 164 17.62 -5.70 -8.03
CA GLY A 164 19.07 -5.49 -8.25
C GLY A 164 19.99 -6.60 -7.75
N HIS A 165 19.47 -7.57 -7.02
CA HIS A 165 20.24 -8.65 -6.47
C HIS A 165 20.02 -9.95 -7.27
N ALA A 166 19.71 -10.96 -6.98
CA ALA A 166 19.63 -12.27 -7.62
C ALA A 166 18.54 -12.37 -8.71
N ARG A 167 18.26 -11.33 -9.46
CA ARG A 167 17.19 -11.31 -10.49
C ARG A 167 17.19 -12.51 -11.43
N SER A 168 18.35 -13.11 -11.63
CA SER A 168 18.53 -14.24 -12.54
C SER A 168 18.58 -15.60 -11.85
N ARG A 169 18.57 -15.66 -10.51
CA ARG A 169 18.87 -16.90 -9.80
C ARG A 169 17.72 -17.44 -8.94
N GLY A 170 16.74 -16.62 -8.58
CA GLY A 170 15.77 -16.99 -7.60
C GLY A 170 16.46 -17.36 -6.27
N ARG A 171 16.30 -16.55 -5.26
CA ARG A 171 16.93 -16.72 -3.96
C ARG A 171 16.08 -17.64 -3.08
N SER A 172 16.64 -18.71 -2.55
CA SER A 172 15.92 -19.55 -1.59
C SER A 172 15.84 -18.86 -0.26
N VAL A 173 14.66 -18.68 0.28
CA VAL A 173 14.37 -18.06 1.57
C VAL A 173 13.45 -18.95 2.38
N ASP A 174 13.50 -18.84 3.69
CA ASP A 174 12.67 -19.60 4.62
C ASP A 174 11.80 -18.68 5.51
N GLY A 175 11.03 -19.26 6.42
CA GLY A 175 10.12 -18.54 7.30
C GLY A 175 10.82 -17.65 8.35
N SER A 176 12.14 -17.69 8.47
CA SER A 176 12.90 -16.76 9.33
C SER A 176 13.18 -15.41 8.66
N CYS A 177 13.02 -15.35 7.33
CA CYS A 177 13.16 -14.12 6.57
C CYS A 177 11.90 -13.26 6.70
N VAL A 178 12.08 -11.95 6.76
CA VAL A 178 10.96 -11.00 6.94
C VAL A 178 10.79 -10.05 5.76
N THR A 179 9.55 -9.73 5.44
CA THR A 179 9.19 -8.67 4.48
C THR A 179 8.89 -7.38 5.24
N LEU A 180 9.60 -6.30 4.90
CA LEU A 180 9.42 -5.00 5.56
C LEU A 180 8.61 -4.05 4.67
N PRO A 181 7.72 -3.23 5.27
CA PRO A 181 7.41 -3.13 6.70
C PRO A 181 6.37 -4.16 7.19
N ALA A 182 5.79 -4.98 6.32
CA ALA A 182 4.63 -5.82 6.58
C ALA A 182 4.77 -6.80 7.77
N GLN A 183 5.95 -7.32 8.04
CA GLN A 183 6.18 -8.25 9.16
C GLN A 183 6.81 -7.61 10.38
N SER A 184 6.74 -6.27 10.51
CA SER A 184 7.12 -5.58 11.74
C SER A 184 6.00 -5.63 12.77
N GLU A 185 6.31 -5.85 14.04
CA GLU A 185 5.34 -5.82 15.15
C GLU A 185 4.72 -4.44 15.41
N HIS A 186 5.25 -3.39 14.77
CA HIS A 186 4.82 -2.01 14.95
C HIS A 186 3.77 -1.55 13.92
N VAL A 187 3.38 -2.41 12.98
CA VAL A 187 2.43 -2.06 11.92
C VAL A 187 1.17 -2.93 11.99
N ILE A 188 0.10 -2.41 11.44
CA ILE A 188 -1.13 -3.17 11.15
C ILE A 188 -1.01 -3.67 9.72
N THR A 189 -0.87 -4.96 9.53
CA THR A 189 -0.65 -5.56 8.22
C THR A 189 -1.94 -5.99 7.58
N VAL A 190 -2.13 -5.56 6.33
CA VAL A 190 -3.41 -5.66 5.62
C VAL A 190 -3.31 -6.59 4.42
N GLY A 191 -4.08 -7.68 4.47
CA GLY A 191 -4.33 -8.57 3.34
C GLY A 191 -5.41 -8.02 2.39
N SER A 192 -5.49 -8.56 1.17
CA SER A 192 -6.46 -8.14 0.16
C SER A 192 -7.60 -9.10 -0.02
N LEU A 193 -8.81 -8.54 -0.18
CA LEU A 193 -10.03 -9.24 -0.56
C LEU A 193 -10.46 -8.85 -1.97
N ASP A 194 -11.03 -9.81 -2.69
CA ASP A 194 -11.79 -9.58 -3.92
C ASP A 194 -13.19 -9.01 -3.65
N ALA A 195 -13.96 -8.77 -4.68
CA ALA A 195 -15.33 -8.25 -4.57
C ALA A 195 -16.32 -9.24 -3.89
N SER A 196 -15.99 -10.52 -3.81
CA SER A 196 -16.79 -11.55 -3.12
C SER A 196 -16.46 -11.65 -1.62
N GLY A 197 -15.43 -10.94 -1.16
CA GLY A 197 -14.93 -11.00 0.21
C GLY A 197 -14.00 -12.19 0.49
N VAL A 198 -13.54 -12.86 -0.56
CA VAL A 198 -12.52 -13.91 -0.49
C VAL A 198 -11.14 -13.27 -0.67
N ARG A 199 -10.09 -13.92 -0.14
CA ARG A 199 -8.71 -13.48 -0.35
C ARG A 199 -8.40 -13.35 -1.84
N ALA A 200 -7.94 -12.20 -2.26
CA ALA A 200 -7.46 -12.01 -3.63
C ALA A 200 -6.24 -12.92 -3.90
N ASP A 201 -6.19 -13.57 -5.04
CA ASP A 201 -5.21 -14.63 -5.34
C ASP A 201 -3.76 -14.17 -5.17
N TYR A 202 -3.47 -12.91 -5.46
CA TYR A 202 -2.14 -12.32 -5.32
C TYR A 202 -1.76 -12.03 -3.86
N SER A 203 -2.72 -11.83 -2.96
CA SER A 203 -2.42 -11.38 -1.59
C SER A 203 -1.51 -12.38 -0.86
N ASN A 204 -0.45 -11.87 -0.26
CA ASN A 204 0.37 -12.65 0.66
C ASN A 204 -0.45 -13.06 1.88
N VAL A 205 -0.03 -14.14 2.53
CA VAL A 205 -0.65 -14.72 3.73
C VAL A 205 0.39 -14.94 4.82
N GLY A 206 -0.04 -15.17 6.05
CA GLY A 206 0.84 -15.46 7.17
C GLY A 206 0.28 -14.95 8.49
N VAL A 207 0.94 -15.30 9.60
CA VAL A 207 0.51 -14.88 10.95
C VAL A 207 0.64 -13.36 11.17
N ALA A 208 1.42 -12.68 10.33
CA ALA A 208 1.56 -11.24 10.37
C ALA A 208 0.33 -10.49 9.83
N ILE A 209 -0.62 -11.16 9.18
CA ILE A 209 -1.84 -10.51 8.71
C ILE A 209 -2.74 -10.20 9.90
N ASP A 210 -3.00 -8.92 10.14
CA ASP A 210 -3.89 -8.47 11.21
C ASP A 210 -5.34 -8.39 10.77
N ILE A 211 -5.57 -7.90 9.56
CA ILE A 211 -6.91 -7.64 9.02
C ILE A 211 -6.85 -7.70 7.49
N ALA A 212 -7.97 -7.98 6.85
CA ALA A 212 -8.10 -7.91 5.40
C ALA A 212 -9.10 -6.81 4.98
N ALA A 213 -8.86 -6.18 3.84
CA ALA A 213 -9.75 -5.16 3.28
C ALA A 213 -9.87 -5.33 1.75
N PRO A 214 -10.89 -4.76 1.10
CA PRO A 214 -11.03 -4.84 -0.35
C PRO A 214 -9.81 -4.25 -1.08
N GLY A 215 -9.13 -5.05 -1.89
CA GLY A 215 -8.02 -4.63 -2.75
C GLY A 215 -8.28 -5.00 -4.21
N GLY A 216 -9.40 -5.67 -4.47
CA GLY A 216 -9.87 -6.00 -5.81
C GLY A 216 -9.11 -7.12 -6.50
N GLU A 217 -9.55 -7.43 -7.70
CA GLU A 217 -8.89 -8.35 -8.63
C GLU A 217 -8.30 -7.59 -9.83
N PRO A 218 -7.24 -8.12 -10.45
CA PRO A 218 -6.63 -7.46 -11.60
C PRO A 218 -7.62 -7.32 -12.78
N VAL A 219 -7.65 -6.13 -13.37
CA VAL A 219 -8.31 -5.91 -14.65
C VAL A 219 -7.43 -6.50 -15.75
N TRP A 220 -8.01 -7.26 -16.64
CA TRP A 220 -7.32 -7.79 -17.81
C TRP A 220 -8.03 -7.34 -19.09
N TYR A 221 -7.29 -7.32 -20.20
CA TYR A 221 -7.79 -6.84 -21.49
C TYR A 221 -7.74 -7.97 -22.51
N ASP A 222 -8.82 -8.17 -23.26
CA ASP A 222 -8.83 -9.12 -24.37
C ASP A 222 -8.04 -8.58 -25.59
N GLN A 223 -7.97 -9.38 -26.66
CA GLN A 223 -7.27 -8.99 -27.89
C GLN A 223 -7.90 -7.78 -28.61
N GLY A 224 -9.14 -7.44 -28.29
CA GLY A 224 -9.86 -6.25 -28.75
C GLY A 224 -9.71 -5.04 -27.84
N ASN A 225 -8.87 -5.14 -26.78
CA ASN A 225 -8.68 -4.15 -25.73
C ASN A 225 -9.96 -3.84 -24.91
N ALA A 226 -10.92 -4.78 -24.85
CA ALA A 226 -12.03 -4.65 -23.92
C ALA A 226 -11.58 -5.00 -22.50
N PRO A 227 -11.85 -4.15 -21.50
CA PRO A 227 -11.50 -4.42 -20.10
C PRO A 227 -12.47 -5.45 -19.51
N HIS A 228 -11.93 -6.36 -18.70
CA HIS A 228 -12.67 -7.35 -17.92
C HIS A 228 -12.27 -7.26 -16.45
N GLY A 229 -13.21 -7.52 -15.56
CA GLY A 229 -12.96 -7.50 -14.12
C GLY A 229 -13.09 -6.10 -13.48
N LEU A 230 -13.59 -5.10 -14.19
CA LEU A 230 -13.79 -3.75 -13.63
C LEU A 230 -14.65 -3.77 -12.35
N ASP A 231 -15.69 -4.62 -12.33
CA ASP A 231 -16.59 -4.74 -11.17
C ASP A 231 -15.91 -5.34 -9.92
N SER A 232 -14.76 -5.96 -10.12
CA SER A 232 -13.97 -6.60 -9.07
C SER A 232 -12.73 -5.81 -8.68
N ALA A 233 -12.42 -4.73 -9.40
CA ALA A 233 -11.25 -3.88 -9.15
C ALA A 233 -11.61 -2.64 -8.31
N ILE A 234 -10.60 -1.94 -7.82
CA ILE A 234 -10.76 -0.72 -7.03
C ILE A 234 -10.67 0.50 -7.93
N LEU A 235 -11.77 1.23 -8.08
CA LEU A 235 -11.75 2.52 -8.77
C LEU A 235 -11.11 3.58 -7.85
N THR A 236 -10.06 4.23 -8.34
CA THR A 236 -9.34 5.25 -7.58
C THR A 236 -8.82 6.37 -8.48
N THR A 237 -8.21 7.38 -7.87
CA THR A 237 -7.70 8.56 -8.57
C THR A 237 -6.38 8.27 -9.30
N VAL A 238 -6.18 8.91 -10.44
CA VAL A 238 -4.96 8.80 -11.23
C VAL A 238 -4.49 10.18 -11.73
N PRO A 239 -3.16 10.47 -11.78
CA PRO A 239 -2.67 11.72 -12.34
C PRO A 239 -2.96 11.83 -13.84
N ALA A 240 -3.51 12.96 -14.28
CA ALA A 240 -3.79 13.22 -15.70
C ALA A 240 -2.51 13.16 -16.56
N GLU A 241 -1.38 13.62 -16.01
CA GLU A 241 -0.08 13.60 -16.70
C GLU A 241 0.38 12.17 -17.00
N LEU A 242 0.21 11.27 -16.03
CA LEU A 242 0.55 9.84 -16.23
C LEU A 242 -0.30 9.23 -17.35
N LEU A 243 -1.60 9.54 -17.39
CA LEU A 243 -2.48 9.06 -18.46
C LEU A 243 -2.07 9.62 -19.84
N ARG A 244 -1.61 10.88 -19.90
CA ARG A 244 -1.09 11.47 -21.14
C ARG A 244 0.21 10.81 -21.57
N ASP A 245 1.12 10.57 -20.65
CA ASP A 245 2.42 9.92 -20.92
C ASP A 245 2.24 8.49 -21.47
N PHE A 246 1.16 7.83 -21.06
CA PHE A 246 0.77 6.52 -21.61
C PHE A 246 -0.12 6.58 -22.87
N GLY A 247 -0.41 7.78 -23.36
CA GLY A 247 -1.30 7.95 -24.53
C GLY A 247 -2.76 7.55 -24.28
N MET A 248 -3.19 7.63 -23.03
CA MET A 248 -4.55 7.25 -22.60
C MET A 248 -5.53 8.41 -22.55
N LEU A 249 -5.05 9.64 -22.79
CA LEU A 249 -5.86 10.85 -22.96
C LEU A 249 -5.53 11.51 -24.29
N ALA A 250 -6.57 12.04 -24.94
CA ALA A 250 -6.41 12.99 -26.03
C ALA A 250 -5.92 14.35 -25.52
N ASP A 251 -5.51 15.23 -26.45
CA ASP A 251 -5.04 16.58 -26.11
C ASP A 251 -6.11 17.42 -25.38
N ASP A 252 -7.38 17.19 -25.70
CA ASP A 252 -8.54 17.84 -25.05
C ASP A 252 -8.94 17.21 -23.70
N GLY A 253 -8.20 16.19 -23.24
CA GLY A 253 -8.48 15.47 -22.00
C GLY A 253 -9.50 14.34 -22.12
N THR A 254 -9.99 14.03 -23.31
CA THR A 254 -10.92 12.91 -23.53
C THR A 254 -10.20 11.57 -23.30
N PRO A 255 -10.75 10.64 -22.45
CA PRO A 255 -10.20 9.30 -22.30
C PRO A 255 -10.17 8.51 -23.61
N LEU A 256 -9.00 7.95 -23.94
CA LEU A 256 -8.79 7.09 -25.12
C LEU A 256 -8.72 5.60 -24.74
N ALA A 257 -8.39 5.30 -23.49
CA ALA A 257 -8.28 3.92 -23.02
C ALA A 257 -9.57 3.47 -22.32
N PRO A 258 -10.05 2.25 -22.62
CA PRO A 258 -11.14 1.64 -21.86
C PRO A 258 -10.73 1.51 -20.39
N GLY A 259 -11.64 1.81 -19.46
CA GLY A 259 -11.38 1.77 -18.02
C GLY A 259 -10.89 3.09 -17.42
N VAL A 260 -10.45 4.07 -18.21
CA VAL A 260 -10.27 5.44 -17.71
C VAL A 260 -11.64 6.10 -17.57
N GLN A 261 -11.94 6.54 -16.36
CA GLN A 261 -13.13 7.33 -16.06
C GLN A 261 -12.73 8.80 -15.91
N SER A 262 -13.58 9.73 -16.31
CA SER A 262 -13.35 11.16 -16.13
C SER A 262 -14.60 11.88 -15.65
N ASP A 263 -14.41 12.89 -14.80
CA ASP A 263 -15.43 13.87 -14.45
C ASP A 263 -14.92 15.27 -14.82
N CYS A 264 -15.51 15.84 -15.84
CA CYS A 264 -15.20 17.18 -16.36
C CYS A 264 -16.40 18.14 -16.18
N SER A 265 -17.30 17.85 -15.26
CA SER A 265 -18.54 18.62 -15.07
C SER A 265 -18.29 20.08 -14.63
N GLU A 266 -17.13 20.37 -14.03
CA GLU A 266 -16.70 21.74 -13.67
C GLU A 266 -15.95 22.49 -14.79
N GLY A 267 -15.71 21.84 -15.92
CA GLY A 267 -15.00 22.38 -17.08
C GLY A 267 -13.82 21.52 -17.50
N VAL A 268 -13.41 21.64 -18.76
CA VAL A 268 -12.35 20.82 -19.36
C VAL A 268 -10.97 20.98 -18.69
N ASP A 269 -10.70 22.15 -18.12
CA ASP A 269 -9.46 22.43 -17.39
C ASP A 269 -9.47 21.88 -15.95
N LEU A 270 -10.61 21.37 -15.49
CA LEU A 270 -10.83 20.86 -14.14
C LEU A 270 -11.22 19.38 -14.13
N CYS A 271 -10.93 18.65 -15.21
CA CYS A 271 -11.20 17.23 -15.30
C CYS A 271 -10.45 16.44 -14.20
N ARG A 272 -11.18 15.54 -13.58
CA ARG A 272 -10.68 14.56 -12.65
C ARG A 272 -10.67 13.20 -13.32
N TYR A 273 -9.62 12.41 -13.09
CA TYR A 273 -9.47 11.11 -13.73
C TYR A 273 -9.36 10.00 -12.72
N TYR A 274 -9.94 8.85 -13.08
CA TYR A 274 -10.01 7.66 -12.25
C TYR A 274 -9.62 6.44 -13.08
N TRP A 275 -9.00 5.48 -12.41
CA TRP A 275 -8.56 4.23 -13.02
C TRP A 275 -8.87 3.08 -12.08
N TYR A 276 -8.92 1.87 -12.62
CA TYR A 276 -9.16 0.65 -11.88
C TYR A 276 -7.85 -0.02 -11.52
N GLU A 277 -7.68 -0.30 -10.23
CA GLU A 277 -6.47 -0.87 -9.64
C GLU A 277 -6.78 -2.11 -8.82
N SER A 278 -5.74 -2.93 -8.54
CA SER A 278 -5.83 -4.06 -7.62
C SER A 278 -4.52 -4.26 -6.89
N GLY A 279 -4.61 -4.71 -5.64
CA GLY A 279 -3.44 -4.97 -4.79
C GLY A 279 -3.72 -4.74 -3.31
N THR A 280 -2.90 -5.34 -2.47
CA THR A 280 -2.86 -5.03 -1.03
C THR A 280 -2.55 -3.56 -0.76
N SER A 281 -1.90 -2.88 -1.72
CA SER A 281 -1.66 -1.44 -1.72
C SER A 281 -2.93 -0.60 -1.67
N TYR A 282 -4.07 -1.13 -2.15
CA TYR A 282 -5.37 -0.46 -2.17
C TYR A 282 -6.29 -0.94 -1.04
N ALA A 283 -5.95 -2.05 -0.40
CA ALA A 283 -6.57 -2.52 0.84
C ALA A 283 -6.08 -1.73 2.07
N ALA A 284 -4.76 -1.53 2.19
CA ALA A 284 -4.13 -0.85 3.32
C ALA A 284 -4.66 0.59 3.57
N PRO A 285 -4.87 1.45 2.55
CA PRO A 285 -5.39 2.79 2.77
C PRO A 285 -6.81 2.83 3.35
N GLN A 286 -7.65 1.82 3.11
CA GLN A 286 -8.97 1.73 3.74
C GLN A 286 -8.85 1.49 5.25
N VAL A 287 -7.89 0.66 5.67
CA VAL A 287 -7.57 0.44 7.09
C VAL A 287 -6.97 1.69 7.72
N ALA A 288 -6.09 2.40 7.00
CA ALA A 288 -5.54 3.69 7.45
C ALA A 288 -6.63 4.74 7.63
N ALA A 289 -7.58 4.85 6.71
CA ALA A 289 -8.74 5.72 6.83
C ALA A 289 -9.62 5.37 8.05
N ALA A 290 -9.86 4.07 8.28
CA ALA A 290 -10.58 3.61 9.46
C ALA A 290 -9.84 3.93 10.77
N ALA A 291 -8.50 3.83 10.77
CA ALA A 291 -7.66 4.24 11.89
C ALA A 291 -7.81 5.74 12.19
N ALA A 292 -7.74 6.59 11.16
CA ALA A 292 -7.93 8.02 11.29
C ALA A 292 -9.32 8.37 11.86
N ILE A 293 -10.37 7.70 11.40
CA ILE A 293 -11.74 7.87 11.96
C ILE A 293 -11.79 7.52 13.44
N LEU A 294 -11.15 6.43 13.87
CA LEU A 294 -11.09 6.02 15.26
C LEU A 294 -10.35 7.04 16.13
N LEU A 295 -9.23 7.58 15.64
CA LEU A 295 -8.46 8.63 16.34
C LEU A 295 -9.29 9.90 16.53
N VAL A 296 -9.99 10.37 15.50
CA VAL A 296 -10.91 11.53 15.60
C VAL A 296 -12.04 11.27 16.60
N ARG A 297 -12.47 10.03 16.80
CA ARG A 297 -13.45 9.63 17.81
C ARG A 297 -12.85 9.51 19.21
N GLY A 298 -11.60 9.83 19.41
CA GLY A 298 -10.93 9.81 20.70
C GLY A 298 -10.40 8.44 21.12
N VAL A 299 -10.30 7.47 20.22
CA VAL A 299 -9.61 6.20 20.49
C VAL A 299 -8.11 6.49 20.62
N PRO A 300 -7.47 6.15 21.73
CA PRO A 300 -6.03 6.36 21.89
C PRO A 300 -5.24 5.56 20.83
N PRO A 301 -4.14 6.11 20.28
CA PRO A 301 -3.32 5.43 19.25
C PRO A 301 -2.95 3.98 19.60
N SER A 302 -2.54 3.73 20.83
CA SER A 302 -2.18 2.38 21.33
C SER A 302 -3.36 1.38 21.34
N ARG A 303 -4.58 1.83 21.11
CA ARG A 303 -5.79 1.00 21.07
C ARG A 303 -6.37 0.85 19.67
N VAL A 304 -5.94 1.65 18.70
CA VAL A 304 -6.53 1.68 17.35
C VAL A 304 -6.46 0.30 16.69
N GLY A 305 -5.32 -0.36 16.70
CA GLY A 305 -5.18 -1.71 16.13
C GLY A 305 -6.19 -2.70 16.72
N ARG A 306 -6.32 -2.72 18.05
CA ARG A 306 -7.29 -3.59 18.72
C ARG A 306 -8.74 -3.24 18.39
N GLU A 307 -9.09 -1.96 18.30
CA GLU A 307 -10.44 -1.55 17.93
C GLU A 307 -10.77 -1.89 16.47
N LEU A 308 -9.81 -1.73 15.55
CA LEU A 308 -9.96 -2.15 14.15
C LEU A 308 -10.23 -3.65 14.04
N THR A 309 -9.43 -4.46 14.74
CA THR A 309 -9.59 -5.91 14.72
C THR A 309 -10.88 -6.38 15.42
N ALA A 310 -11.33 -5.66 16.46
CA ALA A 310 -12.62 -5.92 17.13
C ALA A 310 -13.83 -5.57 16.25
N LEU A 311 -13.69 -4.59 15.34
CA LEU A 311 -14.73 -4.22 14.37
C LEU A 311 -14.74 -5.14 13.14
N ALA A 312 -13.68 -5.93 12.90
CA ALA A 312 -13.59 -6.79 11.75
C ALA A 312 -14.70 -7.86 11.73
N SER A 313 -15.19 -8.17 10.54
CA SER A 313 -16.09 -9.31 10.34
C SER A 313 -15.27 -10.58 10.25
N PRO A 314 -15.46 -11.55 11.15
CA PRO A 314 -14.76 -12.82 11.03
C PRO A 314 -14.98 -13.47 9.66
N VAL A 315 -13.90 -13.89 9.02
CA VAL A 315 -13.92 -14.65 7.78
C VAL A 315 -13.21 -15.98 8.04
N GLN A 316 -13.87 -17.07 7.69
CA GLN A 316 -13.30 -18.40 7.90
C GLN A 316 -12.41 -18.82 6.74
N CYS A 317 -11.43 -19.65 7.03
CA CYS A 317 -10.68 -20.35 5.99
C CYS A 317 -11.60 -21.16 5.09
N PRO A 318 -11.39 -21.19 3.76
CA PRO A 318 -12.13 -22.07 2.87
C PRO A 318 -11.89 -23.53 3.23
N ALA A 319 -12.91 -24.38 2.99
CA ALA A 319 -12.90 -25.77 3.43
C ALA A 319 -11.88 -26.66 2.71
N GLU A 320 -11.42 -26.30 1.49
CA GLU A 320 -10.52 -27.12 0.66
C GLU A 320 -9.56 -26.32 -0.23
N ASN A 321 -8.38 -26.88 -0.43
CA ASN A 321 -7.41 -26.76 -1.53
C ASN A 321 -7.13 -25.38 -2.15
N ALA A 322 -6.76 -24.43 -1.34
CA ALA A 322 -6.10 -23.25 -1.86
C ALA A 322 -4.59 -23.50 -2.11
N LYS A 323 -4.01 -22.81 -3.08
CA LYS A 323 -2.56 -22.86 -3.36
C LYS A 323 -1.70 -22.54 -2.13
N LEU A 324 -2.22 -21.69 -1.25
CA LEU A 324 -1.60 -21.34 0.03
C LEU A 324 -2.45 -21.89 1.17
N PRO A 325 -1.83 -22.44 2.22
CA PRO A 325 -2.58 -22.94 3.36
C PRO A 325 -3.27 -21.79 4.11
N CYS A 326 -4.54 -21.97 4.46
CA CYS A 326 -5.23 -21.13 5.42
C CYS A 326 -5.28 -21.87 6.75
N ALA A 327 -4.59 -21.35 7.74
CA ALA A 327 -4.49 -21.96 9.06
C ALA A 327 -5.08 -21.03 10.14
N THR A 328 -5.88 -21.61 11.05
CA THR A 328 -6.34 -20.88 12.24
C THR A 328 -5.24 -20.90 13.29
N THR A 329 -4.90 -19.71 13.81
CA THR A 329 -3.90 -19.55 14.87
C THR A 329 -4.46 -19.92 16.24
N SER A 330 -3.61 -20.06 17.24
CA SER A 330 -4.01 -20.30 18.63
C SER A 330 -4.82 -19.15 19.24
N THR A 331 -4.76 -17.95 18.66
CA THR A 331 -5.50 -16.76 19.09
C THR A 331 -6.87 -16.63 18.41
N GLY A 332 -7.23 -17.57 17.52
CA GLY A 332 -8.52 -17.54 16.80
C GLY A 332 -8.53 -16.68 15.53
N THR A 333 -7.39 -16.08 15.17
CA THR A 333 -7.18 -15.45 13.86
C THR A 333 -6.85 -16.50 12.80
N ASN A 334 -6.75 -16.12 11.54
CA ASN A 334 -6.24 -17.03 10.51
C ASN A 334 -5.23 -16.34 9.58
N THR A 335 -4.43 -17.13 8.90
CA THR A 335 -3.29 -16.65 8.11
C THR A 335 -3.68 -15.90 6.82
N TRP A 336 -4.95 -15.90 6.41
CA TRP A 336 -5.42 -15.18 5.24
C TRP A 336 -6.03 -13.83 5.56
N TYR A 337 -6.80 -13.75 6.64
CA TYR A 337 -7.67 -12.63 6.95
C TYR A 337 -7.34 -11.98 8.30
N GLY A 338 -6.36 -12.53 9.05
CA GLY A 338 -6.11 -12.09 10.41
C GLY A 338 -7.38 -12.24 11.27
N HIS A 339 -7.85 -11.12 11.80
CA HIS A 339 -9.10 -11.04 12.58
C HIS A 339 -10.36 -11.01 11.69
N GLY A 340 -10.22 -10.86 10.36
CA GLY A 340 -11.34 -10.84 9.42
C GLY A 340 -11.33 -9.67 8.45
N ALA A 341 -12.46 -9.43 7.81
CA ALA A 341 -12.65 -8.34 6.87
C ALA A 341 -12.93 -7.01 7.58
N LEU A 342 -12.27 -5.94 7.15
CA LEU A 342 -12.47 -4.58 7.65
C LEU A 342 -13.96 -4.20 7.60
N ARG A 343 -14.44 -3.60 8.68
CA ARG A 343 -15.67 -2.81 8.68
C ARG A 343 -15.33 -1.37 9.03
N LEU A 344 -15.79 -0.44 8.22
CA LEU A 344 -15.69 0.97 8.59
C LEU A 344 -16.57 1.25 9.81
N PRO A 345 -16.08 2.04 10.78
CA PRO A 345 -16.88 2.45 11.92
C PRO A 345 -18.12 3.22 11.42
N ARG A 346 -19.31 2.79 11.83
CA ARG A 346 -20.55 3.50 11.48
C ARG A 346 -20.53 4.90 12.08
N GLY A 347 -21.01 5.88 11.30
CA GLY A 347 -21.13 7.28 11.71
C GLY A 347 -22.04 7.48 12.93
#